data_2af96c824729f8259d6c1b1c6a5a1742
#
_entry.id   2af96c824729f8259d6c1b1c6a5a1742
#
_cell.length_a   1.000
_cell.length_b   1.000
_cell.length_c   1.000
_cell.angle_alpha   90.00
_cell.angle_beta   90.00
_cell.angle_gamma   90.00
#
_symmetry.space_group_name_H-M   'P 1'
#
loop_
_entity.id
_entity.type
_entity.pdbx_description
1 polymer ?
#
loop_
_entity_poly.entity_id
_entity_poly.type
_entity_poly.pdbx_seq_one_letter_code
_entity_poly.pdbx_strand_id
1 'polypeptide(L)'
;MKKSLLKSKLKQIFLKHKLSKNHAEICSNYLVKAEILDAKGHGLARLKMYCDRIKAKVINPKPKIKIKKISSSASYIDADNSIGFVSADIGIKQAIKNAKKTGIGLVAIKKSGHYGLSSFYAEQAVNNKLMVFCFTNAPAALAPHGAKKSLFGTNPICFGVPTGGVPFVFDASTSMINRGTIRRADKLGLKLSLIHI
;
A
#
# COMPACT_ATOMS: atom_id res chain seq x y z
N MET A 1 -20.16 9.98 9.16
CA MET A 1 -19.52 11.23 8.61
C MET A 1 -19.54 11.18 7.09
N LYS A 2 -19.92 12.29 6.41
CA LYS A 2 -19.90 12.32 4.94
C LYS A 2 -18.47 12.07 4.39
N LYS A 3 -18.35 11.28 3.31
CA LYS A 3 -17.07 10.91 2.67
C LYS A 3 -16.20 12.11 2.32
N SER A 4 -16.82 13.18 1.80
CA SER A 4 -16.12 14.42 1.43
C SER A 4 -15.50 15.13 2.64
N LEU A 5 -16.22 15.18 3.76
CA LEU A 5 -15.74 15.78 4.99
C LEU A 5 -14.58 14.99 5.58
N LEU A 6 -14.65 13.66 5.59
CA LEU A 6 -13.55 12.82 6.04
C LEU A 6 -12.30 13.05 5.20
N LYS A 7 -12.44 13.03 3.87
CA LYS A 7 -11.33 13.29 2.94
C LYS A 7 -10.68 14.65 3.19
N SER A 8 -11.51 15.69 3.34
CA SER A 8 -11.02 17.06 3.63
C SER A 8 -10.21 17.12 4.92
N LYS A 9 -10.72 16.52 6.02
CA LYS A 9 -10.01 16.47 7.30
C LYS A 9 -8.67 15.73 7.19
N LEU A 10 -8.64 14.58 6.53
CA LEU A 10 -7.42 13.81 6.32
C LEU A 10 -6.38 14.60 5.51
N LYS A 11 -6.83 15.27 4.44
CA LYS A 11 -5.96 16.13 3.63
C LYS A 11 -5.35 17.24 4.46
N GLN A 12 -6.14 17.91 5.31
CA GLN A 12 -5.63 18.96 6.23
C GLN A 12 -4.59 18.41 7.20
N ILE A 13 -4.79 17.20 7.74
CA ILE A 13 -3.81 16.54 8.63
C ILE A 13 -2.49 16.32 7.89
N PHE A 14 -2.51 15.77 6.68
CA PHE A 14 -1.28 15.54 5.90
C PHE A 14 -0.60 16.86 5.51
N LEU A 15 -1.37 17.91 5.18
CA LEU A 15 -0.81 19.24 4.92
C LEU A 15 -0.11 19.83 6.16
N LYS A 16 -0.70 19.68 7.37
CA LYS A 16 -0.04 20.06 8.63
C LYS A 16 1.28 19.31 8.85
N HIS A 17 1.37 18.07 8.35
CA HIS A 17 2.61 17.29 8.34
C HIS A 17 3.53 17.59 7.15
N LYS A 18 3.34 18.73 6.47
CA LYS A 18 4.21 19.25 5.39
C LYS A 18 4.21 18.44 4.10
N LEU A 19 3.25 17.56 3.87
CA LEU A 19 3.06 16.95 2.56
C LEU A 19 2.63 18.02 1.54
N SER A 20 3.00 17.84 0.27
CA SER A 20 2.47 18.66 -0.82
C SER A 20 0.95 18.46 -0.97
N LYS A 21 0.27 19.44 -1.59
CA LYS A 21 -1.19 19.34 -1.85
C LYS A 21 -1.56 18.05 -2.58
N ASN A 22 -0.76 17.66 -3.59
CA ASN A 22 -0.97 16.44 -4.38
C ASN A 22 -0.75 15.18 -3.53
N HIS A 23 0.35 15.10 -2.78
CA HIS A 23 0.64 13.94 -1.91
C HIS A 23 -0.41 13.78 -0.80
N ALA A 24 -0.86 14.88 -0.19
CA ALA A 24 -1.94 14.85 0.80
C ALA A 24 -3.26 14.37 0.20
N GLU A 25 -3.57 14.75 -1.04
CA GLU A 25 -4.73 14.29 -1.79
C GLU A 25 -4.68 12.78 -2.02
N ILE A 26 -3.55 12.26 -2.54
CA ILE A 26 -3.33 10.83 -2.76
C ILE A 26 -3.54 10.06 -1.46
N CYS A 27 -2.84 10.44 -0.38
CA CYS A 27 -2.92 9.75 0.90
C CYS A 27 -4.35 9.74 1.47
N SER A 28 -5.06 10.86 1.35
CA SER A 28 -6.44 10.99 1.84
C SER A 28 -7.40 10.09 1.05
N ASN A 29 -7.23 10.00 -0.27
CA ASN A 29 -8.03 9.13 -1.12
C ASN A 29 -7.87 7.66 -0.74
N TYR A 30 -6.63 7.20 -0.53
CA TYR A 30 -6.35 5.82 -0.16
C TYR A 30 -6.92 5.47 1.21
N LEU A 31 -6.78 6.35 2.22
CA LEU A 31 -7.34 6.09 3.55
C LEU A 31 -8.87 6.08 3.54
N VAL A 32 -9.51 7.02 2.84
CA VAL A 32 -10.97 7.03 2.70
C VAL A 32 -11.49 5.80 1.97
N LYS A 33 -10.80 5.37 0.92
CA LYS A 33 -11.16 4.16 0.19
C LYS A 33 -11.08 2.91 1.07
N ALA A 34 -10.04 2.79 1.90
CA ALA A 34 -9.90 1.70 2.85
C ALA A 34 -11.03 1.65 3.89
N GLU A 35 -11.49 2.82 4.36
CA GLU A 35 -12.65 2.89 5.26
C GLU A 35 -13.96 2.46 4.57
N ILE A 36 -14.17 2.86 3.33
CA ILE A 36 -15.37 2.49 2.56
C ILE A 36 -15.45 0.98 2.33
N LEU A 37 -14.31 0.33 2.12
CA LEU A 37 -14.21 -1.11 1.93
C LEU A 37 -14.14 -1.90 3.25
N ASP A 38 -14.37 -1.24 4.39
CA ASP A 38 -14.24 -1.83 5.75
C ASP A 38 -12.90 -2.56 5.98
N ALA A 39 -11.83 -2.09 5.32
CA ALA A 39 -10.49 -2.65 5.47
C ALA A 39 -9.86 -2.17 6.79
N LYS A 40 -10.39 -2.65 7.91
CA LYS A 40 -10.16 -2.19 9.30
C LYS A 40 -8.70 -2.01 9.70
N GLY A 41 -7.78 -2.70 9.03
CA GLY A 41 -6.35 -2.63 9.31
C GLY A 41 -5.58 -1.61 8.45
N HIS A 42 -6.19 -0.96 7.44
CA HIS A 42 -5.53 -0.17 6.42
C HIS A 42 -6.08 1.26 6.25
N GLY A 43 -7.19 1.58 6.90
CA GLY A 43 -7.83 2.89 6.88
C GLY A 43 -7.34 3.84 7.99
N LEU A 44 -8.27 4.50 8.66
CA LEU A 44 -8.00 5.51 9.71
C LEU A 44 -7.18 4.97 10.87
N ALA A 45 -7.30 3.68 11.19
CA ALA A 45 -6.49 3.02 12.22
C ALA A 45 -4.97 3.17 11.99
N ARG A 46 -4.54 3.45 10.75
CA ARG A 46 -3.14 3.68 10.38
C ARG A 46 -2.72 5.15 10.36
N LEU A 47 -3.64 6.09 10.43
CA LEU A 47 -3.33 7.52 10.31
C LEU A 47 -2.27 7.96 11.34
N LYS A 48 -2.46 7.58 12.61
CA LYS A 48 -1.50 7.91 13.68
C LYS A 48 -0.10 7.39 13.35
N MET A 49 0.02 6.16 12.87
CA MET A 49 1.31 5.56 12.48
C MET A 49 2.03 6.38 11.40
N TYR A 50 1.30 6.85 10.38
CA TYR A 50 1.92 7.69 9.34
C TYR A 50 2.37 9.03 9.90
N CYS A 51 1.55 9.68 10.70
CA CYS A 51 1.90 10.97 11.34
C CYS A 51 3.13 10.82 12.25
N ASP A 52 3.19 9.77 13.07
CA ASP A 52 4.32 9.51 13.97
C ASP A 52 5.61 9.23 13.17
N ARG A 53 5.54 8.46 12.09
CA ARG A 53 6.70 8.21 11.21
C ARG A 53 7.20 9.46 10.49
N ILE A 54 6.31 10.38 10.12
CA ILE A 54 6.73 11.68 9.55
C ILE A 54 7.44 12.50 10.62
N LYS A 55 6.89 12.58 11.83
CA LYS A 55 7.53 13.30 12.96
C LYS A 55 8.89 12.71 13.30
N ALA A 56 9.02 11.40 13.31
CA ALA A 56 10.26 10.68 13.55
C ALA A 56 11.25 10.70 12.34
N LYS A 57 10.94 11.46 11.27
CA LYS A 57 11.76 11.57 10.04
C LYS A 57 12.02 10.24 9.32
N VAL A 58 11.24 9.18 9.62
CA VAL A 58 11.26 7.90 8.90
C VAL A 58 10.57 8.03 7.54
N ILE A 59 9.54 8.87 7.45
CA ILE A 59 8.89 9.24 6.19
C ILE A 59 9.29 10.67 5.84
N ASN A 60 9.81 10.87 4.64
CA ASN A 60 10.10 12.18 4.09
C ASN A 60 8.79 12.80 3.55
N PRO A 61 8.29 13.91 4.14
CA PRO A 61 7.06 14.56 3.67
C PRO A 61 7.23 15.32 2.35
N LYS A 62 8.46 15.61 1.94
CA LYS A 62 8.81 16.34 0.70
C LYS A 62 9.82 15.53 -0.13
N PRO A 63 9.49 14.30 -0.53
CA PRO A 63 10.43 13.43 -1.21
C PRO A 63 10.77 13.95 -2.60
N LYS A 64 12.02 13.79 -2.98
CA LYS A 64 12.53 13.98 -4.35
C LYS A 64 12.51 12.64 -5.07
N ILE A 65 11.33 12.18 -5.47
CA ILE A 65 11.15 10.89 -6.12
C ILE A 65 11.81 10.91 -7.50
N LYS A 66 12.68 9.92 -7.77
CA LYS A 66 13.39 9.80 -9.04
C LYS A 66 12.96 8.53 -9.77
N ILE A 67 12.59 8.67 -11.03
CA ILE A 67 12.26 7.56 -11.92
C ILE A 67 13.42 7.37 -12.89
N LYS A 68 14.05 6.18 -12.87
CA LYS A 68 15.09 5.78 -13.81
C LYS A 68 14.49 4.77 -14.80
N LYS A 69 14.52 5.09 -16.07
CA LYS A 69 14.19 4.14 -17.13
C LYS A 69 15.32 3.11 -17.23
N ILE A 70 14.97 1.82 -17.19
CA ILE A 70 15.93 0.70 -17.37
C ILE A 70 15.86 0.18 -18.80
N SER A 71 14.61 0.01 -19.32
CA SER A 71 14.32 -0.35 -20.70
C SER A 71 13.04 0.34 -21.16
N SER A 72 12.52 0.00 -22.32
CA SER A 72 11.22 0.47 -22.79
C SER A 72 10.06 -0.02 -21.92
N SER A 73 10.19 -1.23 -21.35
CA SER A 73 9.18 -1.89 -20.50
C SER A 73 9.45 -1.75 -19.01
N ALA A 74 10.70 -1.45 -18.58
CA ALA A 74 11.10 -1.47 -17.18
C ALA A 74 11.56 -0.10 -16.66
N SER A 75 11.15 0.23 -15.44
CA SER A 75 11.57 1.42 -14.71
C SER A 75 11.89 1.10 -13.26
N TYR A 76 12.74 1.93 -12.68
CA TYR A 76 13.12 1.85 -11.27
C TYR A 76 12.86 3.18 -10.58
N ILE A 77 12.24 3.15 -9.40
CA ILE A 77 11.89 4.35 -8.63
C ILE A 77 12.67 4.37 -7.32
N ASP A 78 13.44 5.43 -7.10
CA ASP A 78 13.93 5.81 -5.78
C ASP A 78 12.89 6.75 -5.17
N ALA A 79 12.16 6.27 -4.17
CA ALA A 79 11.05 6.97 -3.57
C ALA A 79 11.47 7.95 -2.46
N ASP A 80 12.76 8.06 -2.15
CA ASP A 80 13.33 9.01 -1.17
C ASP A 80 12.59 8.97 0.18
N ASN A 81 12.31 7.77 0.68
CA ASN A 81 11.55 7.51 1.90
C ASN A 81 10.14 8.14 1.92
N SER A 82 9.50 8.30 0.77
CA SER A 82 8.13 8.79 0.69
C SER A 82 7.14 7.89 1.44
N ILE A 83 5.99 8.45 1.77
CA ILE A 83 4.84 7.63 2.16
C ILE A 83 4.46 6.70 1.02
N GLY A 84 4.25 5.42 1.31
CA GLY A 84 4.08 4.38 0.30
C GLY A 84 2.92 4.61 -0.66
N PHE A 85 1.84 5.27 -0.22
CA PHE A 85 0.74 5.64 -1.09
C PHE A 85 1.17 6.44 -2.32
N VAL A 86 2.11 7.38 -2.13
CA VAL A 86 2.59 8.27 -3.19
C VAL A 86 3.47 7.52 -4.17
N SER A 87 4.47 6.80 -3.67
CA SER A 87 5.41 6.06 -4.53
C SER A 87 4.74 4.93 -5.29
N ALA A 88 3.79 4.22 -4.68
CA ALA A 88 3.07 3.14 -5.34
C ALA A 88 2.08 3.67 -6.39
N ASP A 89 1.42 4.82 -6.13
CA ASP A 89 0.56 5.48 -7.11
C ASP A 89 1.35 5.94 -8.36
N ILE A 90 2.55 6.49 -8.14
CA ILE A 90 3.47 6.84 -9.23
C ILE A 90 3.93 5.56 -9.95
N GLY A 91 4.28 4.51 -9.20
CA GLY A 91 4.77 3.26 -9.76
C GLY A 91 3.77 2.55 -10.64
N ILE A 92 2.52 2.41 -10.20
CA ILE A 92 1.49 1.76 -11.02
C ILE A 92 1.17 2.56 -12.28
N LYS A 93 1.11 3.90 -12.20
CA LYS A 93 0.93 4.76 -13.37
C LYS A 93 2.07 4.61 -14.38
N GLN A 94 3.31 4.51 -13.89
CA GLN A 94 4.48 4.26 -14.75
C GLN A 94 4.44 2.86 -15.38
N ALA A 95 4.04 1.82 -14.62
CA ALA A 95 3.88 0.47 -15.14
C ALA A 95 2.81 0.41 -16.24
N ILE A 96 1.65 1.01 -16.01
CA ILE A 96 0.58 1.13 -17.01
C ILE A 96 1.07 1.85 -18.27
N LYS A 97 1.79 2.96 -18.12
CA LYS A 97 2.38 3.71 -19.26
C LYS A 97 3.33 2.84 -20.07
N ASN A 98 4.21 2.09 -19.40
CA ASN A 98 5.14 1.18 -20.07
C ASN A 98 4.38 0.06 -20.78
N ALA A 99 3.43 -0.60 -20.09
CA ALA A 99 2.65 -1.71 -20.64
C ALA A 99 1.85 -1.32 -21.89
N LYS A 100 1.23 -0.15 -21.88
CA LYS A 100 0.52 0.38 -23.06
C LYS A 100 1.43 0.60 -24.28
N LYS A 101 2.72 0.82 -24.03
CA LYS A 101 3.69 1.05 -25.11
C LYS A 101 4.32 -0.22 -25.64
N THR A 102 4.55 -1.21 -24.78
CA THR A 102 5.40 -2.37 -25.07
C THR A 102 4.75 -3.72 -24.78
N GLY A 103 3.47 -3.74 -24.40
CA GLY A 103 2.76 -4.96 -23.99
C GLY A 103 3.01 -5.37 -22.54
N ILE A 104 4.13 -4.97 -21.93
CA ILE A 104 4.46 -5.27 -20.54
C ILE A 104 5.04 -4.03 -19.83
N GLY A 105 4.76 -3.88 -18.53
CA GLY A 105 5.33 -2.82 -17.70
C GLY A 105 5.80 -3.34 -16.37
N LEU A 106 7.10 -3.20 -16.08
CA LEU A 106 7.71 -3.56 -14.80
C LEU A 106 8.21 -2.30 -14.08
N VAL A 107 7.87 -2.15 -12.80
CA VAL A 107 8.37 -1.07 -11.97
C VAL A 107 8.83 -1.62 -10.62
N ALA A 108 10.09 -1.42 -10.30
CA ALA A 108 10.63 -1.68 -8.99
C ALA A 108 10.76 -0.37 -8.20
N ILE A 109 10.41 -0.39 -6.90
CA ILE A 109 10.43 0.79 -6.03
C ILE A 109 11.25 0.49 -4.79
N LYS A 110 12.23 1.35 -4.49
CA LYS A 110 12.99 1.31 -3.24
C LYS A 110 12.73 2.54 -2.37
N LYS A 111 13.13 2.48 -1.09
CA LYS A 111 12.96 3.55 -0.11
C LYS A 111 11.52 4.06 -0.05
N SER A 112 10.58 3.13 -0.03
CA SER A 112 9.14 3.39 0.08
C SER A 112 8.62 2.90 1.42
N GLY A 113 7.68 3.64 1.99
CA GLY A 113 6.99 3.22 3.21
C GLY A 113 5.80 2.28 2.94
N HIS A 114 5.05 1.99 4.00
CA HIS A 114 3.80 1.22 3.91
C HIS A 114 2.80 1.89 2.95
N TYR A 115 2.20 1.12 2.03
CA TYR A 115 1.40 1.63 0.91
C TYR A 115 -0.08 1.23 0.94
N GLY A 116 -0.55 0.65 2.06
CA GLY A 116 -1.96 0.26 2.23
C GLY A 116 -2.30 -1.07 1.56
N LEU A 117 -3.45 -1.13 0.91
CA LEU A 117 -3.92 -2.30 0.17
C LEU A 117 -3.37 -2.30 -1.25
N SER A 118 -2.86 -3.45 -1.70
CA SER A 118 -2.32 -3.63 -3.05
C SER A 118 -3.42 -3.55 -4.11
N SER A 119 -4.62 -3.98 -3.76
CA SER A 119 -5.81 -3.93 -4.62
C SER A 119 -6.10 -2.54 -5.18
N PHE A 120 -5.76 -1.46 -4.45
CA PHE A 120 -5.98 -0.09 -4.94
C PHE A 120 -5.13 0.26 -6.17
N TYR A 121 -3.96 -0.35 -6.28
CA TYR A 121 -3.08 -0.19 -7.44
C TYR A 121 -3.48 -1.14 -8.55
N ALA A 122 -3.85 -2.38 -8.17
CA ALA A 122 -4.35 -3.36 -9.12
C ALA A 122 -5.60 -2.85 -9.86
N GLU A 123 -6.56 -2.24 -9.16
CA GLU A 123 -7.73 -1.63 -9.77
C GLU A 123 -7.38 -0.57 -10.83
N GLN A 124 -6.31 0.20 -10.65
CA GLN A 124 -5.88 1.17 -11.67
C GLN A 124 -5.44 0.47 -12.96
N ALA A 125 -4.77 -0.68 -12.87
CA ALA A 125 -4.32 -1.44 -14.04
C ALA A 125 -5.49 -2.14 -14.73
N VAL A 126 -6.37 -2.83 -13.99
CA VAL A 126 -7.53 -3.55 -14.58
C VAL A 126 -8.51 -2.58 -15.24
N ASN A 127 -8.69 -1.37 -14.67
CA ASN A 127 -9.47 -0.31 -15.30
C ASN A 127 -8.84 0.22 -16.60
N ASN A 128 -7.54 -0.03 -16.79
CA ASN A 128 -6.82 0.22 -18.05
C ASN A 128 -6.73 -1.01 -18.95
N LYS A 129 -7.54 -2.05 -18.68
CA LYS A 129 -7.59 -3.32 -19.43
C LYS A 129 -6.26 -4.10 -19.40
N LEU A 130 -5.50 -3.98 -18.31
CA LEU A 130 -4.23 -4.66 -18.11
C LEU A 130 -4.34 -5.65 -16.95
N MET A 131 -3.76 -6.83 -17.13
CA MET A 131 -3.47 -7.73 -16.01
C MET A 131 -2.37 -7.11 -15.15
N VAL A 132 -2.36 -7.43 -13.85
CA VAL A 132 -1.39 -6.85 -12.94
C VAL A 132 -1.01 -7.80 -11.82
N PHE A 133 0.26 -7.77 -11.44
CA PHE A 133 0.77 -8.29 -10.20
C PHE A 133 1.37 -7.15 -9.37
N CYS A 134 1.06 -7.11 -8.07
CA CYS A 134 1.72 -6.22 -7.12
C CYS A 134 2.31 -7.05 -5.98
N PHE A 135 3.58 -6.83 -5.71
CA PHE A 135 4.32 -7.52 -4.65
C PHE A 135 4.96 -6.49 -3.73
N THR A 136 5.11 -6.85 -2.47
CA THR A 136 5.95 -6.09 -1.54
C THR A 136 6.50 -7.00 -0.46
N ASN A 137 7.69 -6.69 0.01
CA ASN A 137 8.23 -7.26 1.24
C ASN A 137 7.71 -6.50 2.46
N ALA A 138 7.66 -7.18 3.60
CA ALA A 138 7.33 -6.60 4.89
C ALA A 138 8.40 -6.95 5.93
N PRO A 139 8.54 -6.15 7.00
CA PRO A 139 9.46 -6.48 8.09
C PRO A 139 9.14 -7.84 8.72
N ALA A 140 10.17 -8.53 9.20
CA ALA A 140 10.03 -9.81 9.90
C ALA A 140 8.97 -9.71 11.02
N ALA A 141 7.97 -10.57 10.96
CA ALA A 141 6.82 -10.58 11.85
C ALA A 141 6.31 -11.99 12.17
N LEU A 142 6.74 -12.97 11.38
CA LEU A 142 6.29 -14.36 11.44
C LEU A 142 7.48 -15.28 11.65
N ALA A 143 7.35 -16.22 12.58
CA ALA A 143 8.31 -17.29 12.75
C ALA A 143 8.06 -18.39 11.71
N PRO A 144 9.09 -19.02 11.14
CA PRO A 144 8.95 -20.26 10.40
C PRO A 144 8.34 -21.35 11.28
N HIS A 145 7.76 -22.38 10.66
CA HIS A 145 7.26 -23.53 11.41
C HIS A 145 8.34 -24.11 12.34
N GLY A 146 8.00 -24.33 13.60
CA GLY A 146 8.93 -24.82 14.64
C GLY A 146 9.91 -23.78 15.18
N ALA A 147 9.96 -22.56 14.65
CA ALA A 147 10.87 -21.52 15.11
C ALA A 147 10.22 -20.59 16.15
N LYS A 148 11.06 -20.03 17.05
CA LYS A 148 10.64 -19.06 18.09
C LYS A 148 10.89 -17.60 17.70
N LYS A 149 11.70 -17.34 16.67
CA LYS A 149 12.08 -15.98 16.24
C LYS A 149 11.42 -15.64 14.90
N SER A 150 10.94 -14.41 14.77
CA SER A 150 10.39 -13.89 13.52
C SER A 150 11.48 -13.80 12.44
N LEU A 151 11.21 -14.35 11.25
CA LEU A 151 12.07 -14.29 10.07
C LEU A 151 11.33 -13.73 8.86
N PHE A 152 10.08 -14.14 8.63
CA PHE A 152 9.30 -13.75 7.47
C PHE A 152 8.44 -12.53 7.72
N GLY A 153 8.25 -11.72 6.68
CA GLY A 153 7.19 -10.71 6.60
C GLY A 153 5.88 -11.31 6.11
N THR A 154 4.81 -10.54 6.17
CA THR A 154 3.49 -10.92 5.60
C THR A 154 3.46 -10.90 4.08
N ASN A 155 4.42 -10.26 3.43
CA ASN A 155 4.77 -10.24 2.02
C ASN A 155 3.55 -10.44 1.08
N PRO A 156 2.61 -9.48 1.03
CA PRO A 156 1.38 -9.65 0.28
C PRO A 156 1.63 -9.81 -1.21
N ILE A 157 0.75 -10.58 -1.85
CA ILE A 157 0.66 -10.73 -3.29
C ILE A 157 -0.72 -10.25 -3.71
N CYS A 158 -0.76 -9.39 -4.71
CA CYS A 158 -2.00 -8.98 -5.33
C CYS A 158 -1.95 -9.29 -6.82
N PHE A 159 -3.06 -9.84 -7.32
CA PHE A 159 -3.26 -10.15 -8.72
C PHE A 159 -4.58 -9.57 -9.20
N GLY A 160 -4.58 -8.93 -10.36
CA GLY A 160 -5.76 -8.36 -10.96
C GLY A 160 -5.89 -8.71 -12.45
N VAL A 161 -7.12 -9.05 -12.87
CA VAL A 161 -7.45 -9.36 -14.26
C VAL A 161 -8.66 -8.57 -14.68
N PRO A 162 -8.60 -7.86 -15.82
CA PRO A 162 -9.78 -7.26 -16.41
C PRO A 162 -10.70 -8.37 -16.94
N THR A 163 -11.99 -8.17 -16.79
CA THR A 163 -13.04 -9.06 -17.31
C THR A 163 -13.98 -8.25 -18.20
N GLY A 164 -14.96 -8.90 -18.82
CA GLY A 164 -16.04 -8.21 -19.53
C GLY A 164 -17.04 -7.45 -18.61
N GLY A 165 -16.90 -7.60 -17.28
CA GLY A 165 -17.74 -6.95 -16.28
C GLY A 165 -16.93 -6.48 -15.07
N VAL A 166 -17.29 -6.94 -13.87
CA VAL A 166 -16.56 -6.62 -12.64
C VAL A 166 -15.18 -7.28 -12.69
N PRO A 167 -14.07 -6.53 -12.57
CA PRO A 167 -12.74 -7.11 -12.64
C PRO A 167 -12.48 -8.06 -11.47
N PHE A 168 -11.71 -9.12 -11.73
CA PHE A 168 -11.21 -9.97 -10.67
C PHE A 168 -9.97 -9.34 -10.03
N VAL A 169 -10.00 -9.15 -8.70
CA VAL A 169 -8.84 -8.64 -7.94
C VAL A 169 -8.69 -9.49 -6.67
N PHE A 170 -7.55 -10.15 -6.56
CA PHE A 170 -7.13 -10.88 -5.38
C PHE A 170 -6.01 -10.10 -4.68
N ASP A 171 -6.14 -9.86 -3.37
CA ASP A 171 -5.13 -9.14 -2.55
C ASP A 171 -5.04 -9.82 -1.19
N ALA A 172 -3.97 -10.56 -0.95
CA ALA A 172 -3.79 -11.31 0.28
C ALA A 172 -2.34 -11.26 0.78
N SER A 173 -2.19 -11.33 2.12
CA SER A 173 -0.90 -11.66 2.71
C SER A 173 -0.56 -13.12 2.45
N THR A 174 0.73 -13.47 2.35
CA THR A 174 1.18 -14.86 2.24
C THR A 174 1.15 -15.60 3.59
N SER A 175 0.70 -14.93 4.64
CA SER A 175 0.53 -15.49 5.99
C SER A 175 -0.96 -15.70 6.31
N MET A 176 -1.27 -16.76 7.06
CA MET A 176 -2.65 -17.04 7.52
C MET A 176 -3.24 -15.89 8.34
N ILE A 177 -2.41 -15.24 9.14
CA ILE A 177 -2.83 -14.11 9.99
C ILE A 177 -1.92 -12.91 9.74
N ASN A 178 -2.49 -11.71 9.76
CA ASN A 178 -1.73 -10.48 9.65
C ASN A 178 -1.58 -9.78 11.02
N ARG A 179 -0.54 -8.94 11.15
CA ARG A 179 -0.27 -8.19 12.39
C ARG A 179 -1.44 -7.31 12.86
N GLY A 180 -2.29 -6.87 11.95
CA GLY A 180 -3.48 -6.09 12.29
C GLY A 180 -4.49 -6.88 13.08
N THR A 181 -4.71 -8.13 12.69
CA THR A 181 -5.61 -9.07 13.38
C THR A 181 -5.09 -9.39 14.78
N ILE A 182 -3.77 -9.68 14.92
CA ILE A 182 -3.15 -9.95 16.22
C ILE A 182 -3.30 -8.74 17.17
N ARG A 183 -2.96 -7.54 16.70
CA ARG A 183 -3.09 -6.31 17.50
C ARG A 183 -4.52 -5.99 17.90
N ARG A 184 -5.48 -6.32 17.02
CA ARG A 184 -6.89 -6.14 17.33
C ARG A 184 -7.35 -7.11 18.41
N ALA A 185 -6.97 -8.38 18.30
CA ALA A 185 -7.27 -9.39 19.31
C ALA A 185 -6.70 -9.00 20.68
N ASP A 186 -5.42 -8.61 20.72
CA ASP A 186 -4.74 -8.12 21.93
C ASP A 186 -5.49 -6.92 22.55
N LYS A 187 -5.82 -5.90 21.75
CA LYS A 187 -6.56 -4.72 22.21
C LYS A 187 -7.96 -5.03 22.74
N LEU A 188 -8.60 -6.08 22.24
CA LEU A 188 -9.97 -6.49 22.63
C LEU A 188 -9.95 -7.62 23.69
N GLY A 189 -8.78 -8.06 24.16
CA GLY A 189 -8.63 -9.18 25.10
C GLY A 189 -9.11 -10.52 24.51
N LEU A 190 -9.14 -10.66 23.17
CA LEU A 190 -9.58 -11.87 22.49
C LEU A 190 -8.43 -12.89 22.43
N LYS A 191 -8.73 -14.13 22.81
CA LYS A 191 -7.80 -15.24 22.59
C LYS A 191 -7.78 -15.62 21.11
N LEU A 192 -6.58 -15.75 20.54
CA LEU A 192 -6.39 -16.32 19.21
C LEU A 192 -6.19 -17.82 19.35
N SER A 193 -6.91 -18.61 18.55
CA SER A 193 -6.69 -20.04 18.45
C SER A 193 -5.37 -20.34 17.73
N LEU A 194 -4.71 -21.44 18.09
CA LEU A 194 -3.47 -21.89 17.43
C LEU A 194 -3.64 -22.18 15.93
N ILE A 195 -4.85 -22.46 15.46
CA ILE A 195 -5.15 -22.61 14.03
C ILE A 195 -5.22 -21.27 13.28
N HIS A 196 -5.13 -20.14 14.00
CA HIS A 196 -5.12 -18.79 13.43
C HIS A 196 -3.72 -18.14 13.46
N ILE A 197 -2.71 -18.87 13.92
CA ILE A 197 -1.34 -18.37 14.07
C ILE A 197 -0.41 -19.04 13.06
#